data_7381487e69237d3a8406efe70f80b063
#
_entry.id   7381487e69237d3a8406efe70f80b063
#
_cell.length_a   1.000
_cell.length_b   1.000
_cell.length_c   1.000
_cell.angle_alpha   90.00
_cell.angle_beta   90.00
_cell.angle_gamma   90.00
#
_symmetry.space_group_name_H-M   'P 1'
#
loop_
_entity.id
_entity.type
_entity.pdbx_description
1 polymer ?
#
loop_
_entity_poly.entity_id
_entity_poly.type
_entity_poly.pdbx_seq_one_letter_code
_entity_poly.pdbx_strand_id
1 'polypeptide(L)'
;MYDQIRDKVPFSFEELGEQNVKNIALPVRVYALRQEAVAEPPAPSAPAAPPISQPAVAPRLSIVVLPFANLSNDPDQQYFADGVTEDLTTDLSRLPGMLVISRNTAFTFRNKSIDTRQIGRELCVRYVLEGSVRLSGNQVRVNVQLIDAETDTHLWAERFNGDTSDLLALQDDITNRIANALDVELIAAEVARPTENPDALDYILRGRAAFLKPNSRDADAEIISWCERTLALDPQSVDAMSLLAHALVRRVDSNMTDSAAADMARANGLVDRALATSPRSGHPHHVKGMVWEMQHRLEEAILEYETSLSVNRNSVWSLHHLALCKLLVGSIEEVIPLYQQAIRLSPREPRIGWWYRAIGEVHLLQSRINEAIVWLEKARSDIPAASSVRSFLASAYALKGETERAAAELAEARRLSGDDRFSSIARLNAVPKWGVPEIRGLFEATYFAGLRLAGVPEE
;
A
#
# COMPACT_ATOMS: atom_id res chain seq x y z
N MET A 1 30.19 40.80 28.62
CA MET A 1 30.11 39.41 28.07
C MET A 1 31.21 38.52 28.66
N TYR A 2 32.49 38.90 28.65
CA TYR A 2 33.57 38.11 29.24
C TYR A 2 33.32 37.73 30.71
N ASP A 3 32.96 38.71 31.57
CA ASP A 3 32.68 38.45 32.98
C ASP A 3 31.41 37.61 33.26
N GLN A 4 30.58 37.36 32.25
CA GLN A 4 29.38 36.54 32.36
C GLN A 4 29.61 35.07 32.01
N ILE A 5 30.69 34.74 31.29
CA ILE A 5 30.93 33.39 30.75
C ILE A 5 32.22 32.77 31.30
N ARG A 6 33.16 33.55 31.84
CA ARG A 6 34.49 33.15 32.27
C ARG A 6 34.49 31.97 33.25
N ASP A 7 33.55 31.98 34.18
CA ASP A 7 33.45 30.95 35.22
C ASP A 7 32.41 29.83 34.93
N LYS A 8 31.85 29.86 33.68
CA LYS A 8 30.75 28.90 33.28
C LYS A 8 31.17 27.92 32.19
N VAL A 9 32.38 28.07 31.64
CA VAL A 9 32.89 27.22 30.58
C VAL A 9 34.27 26.66 30.93
N PRO A 10 34.57 25.40 30.59
CA PRO A 10 35.85 24.75 30.95
C PRO A 10 37.01 25.15 29.98
N PHE A 11 37.19 26.42 29.75
CA PHE A 11 38.27 26.96 28.90
C PHE A 11 38.99 28.11 29.59
N SER A 12 40.31 28.18 29.40
CA SER A 12 41.10 29.37 29.81
C SER A 12 41.04 30.43 28.73
N PHE A 13 40.92 31.68 29.16
CA PHE A 13 40.87 32.85 28.26
C PHE A 13 42.20 33.60 28.38
N GLU A 14 42.88 33.83 27.24
CA GLU A 14 44.03 34.67 27.12
C GLU A 14 43.61 36.03 26.59
N GLU A 15 43.96 37.11 27.31
CA GLU A 15 43.63 38.46 26.87
C GLU A 15 44.59 38.90 25.73
N LEU A 16 44.02 39.20 24.57
CA LEU A 16 44.75 39.66 23.38
C LEU A 16 44.78 41.19 23.28
N GLY A 17 44.29 41.89 24.31
CA GLY A 17 44.26 43.35 24.38
C GLY A 17 43.12 43.97 23.59
N GLU A 18 43.15 45.30 23.49
CA GLU A 18 42.16 46.09 22.76
C GLU A 18 42.49 46.13 21.27
N GLN A 19 41.49 45.78 20.44
CA GLN A 19 41.64 45.80 19.00
C GLN A 19 40.52 46.64 18.34
N ASN A 20 40.90 47.37 17.29
CA ASN A 20 39.95 48.11 16.48
C ASN A 20 39.26 47.21 15.47
N VAL A 21 37.96 47.05 15.60
CA VAL A 21 37.10 46.22 14.71
C VAL A 21 36.40 47.15 13.72
N LYS A 22 36.40 46.77 12.44
CA LYS A 22 35.76 47.53 11.37
C LYS A 22 34.24 47.75 11.70
N ASN A 23 33.81 49.03 11.63
CA ASN A 23 32.47 49.48 11.96
C ASN A 23 32.09 49.51 13.46
N ILE A 24 33.04 49.48 14.38
CA ILE A 24 32.82 49.69 15.82
C ILE A 24 33.69 50.91 16.24
N ALA A 25 33.03 51.94 16.81
CA ALA A 25 33.66 53.22 17.11
C ALA A 25 34.63 53.19 18.32
N LEU A 26 34.56 52.17 19.17
CA LEU A 26 35.39 52.01 20.34
C LEU A 26 36.19 50.69 20.25
N PRO A 27 37.47 50.67 20.73
CA PRO A 27 38.26 49.44 20.77
C PRO A 27 37.54 48.33 21.57
N VAL A 28 37.59 47.12 21.07
CA VAL A 28 36.97 45.93 21.71
C VAL A 28 38.05 45.07 22.32
N ARG A 29 37.88 44.68 23.60
CA ARG A 29 38.78 43.69 24.21
C ARG A 29 38.53 42.32 23.65
N VAL A 30 39.56 41.68 23.14
CA VAL A 30 39.56 40.40 22.46
C VAL A 30 40.24 39.36 23.34
N TYR A 31 39.62 38.19 23.47
CA TYR A 31 40.15 37.05 24.22
C TYR A 31 40.23 35.85 23.30
N ALA A 32 41.39 35.14 23.35
CA ALA A 32 41.55 33.84 22.71
C ALA A 32 41.09 32.74 23.68
N LEU A 33 40.39 31.75 23.18
CA LEU A 33 40.06 30.51 23.90
C LEU A 33 41.25 29.57 23.77
N ARG A 34 41.86 29.17 24.89
CA ARG A 34 42.82 28.07 24.94
C ARG A 34 42.19 26.88 25.61
N GLN A 35 42.24 25.74 24.94
CA GLN A 35 42.00 24.46 25.55
C GLN A 35 43.23 24.07 26.35
N GLU A 36 43.16 24.01 27.68
CA GLU A 36 44.30 23.53 28.49
C GLU A 36 44.63 22.11 28.06
N ALA A 37 45.87 21.87 27.64
CA ALA A 37 46.34 20.51 27.45
C ALA A 37 46.32 19.82 28.80
N VAL A 38 45.42 18.87 28.94
CA VAL A 38 45.42 17.96 30.10
C VAL A 38 46.77 17.28 30.13
N ALA A 39 47.52 17.44 31.24
CA ALA A 39 48.83 16.81 31.44
C ALA A 39 48.69 15.30 31.14
N GLU A 40 49.58 14.82 30.24
CA GLU A 40 49.65 13.40 29.88
C GLU A 40 49.89 12.56 31.15
N PRO A 41 49.01 11.63 31.48
CA PRO A 41 49.35 10.59 32.45
C PRO A 41 50.41 9.66 31.87
N PRO A 42 51.26 8.98 32.67
CA PRO A 42 52.35 8.15 32.19
C PRO A 42 51.79 7.05 31.25
N ALA A 43 52.48 6.86 30.12
CA ALA A 43 52.08 5.98 29.03
C ALA A 43 51.55 4.62 29.53
N PRO A 44 50.28 4.31 29.31
CA PRO A 44 49.79 2.93 29.40
C PRO A 44 50.28 2.18 28.18
N SER A 45 50.74 0.95 28.39
CA SER A 45 50.96 -0.03 27.35
C SER A 45 49.90 0.07 26.26
N ALA A 46 50.30 0.04 24.99
CA ALA A 46 49.48 0.27 23.80
C ALA A 46 48.01 -0.18 23.96
N PRO A 47 47.03 0.70 23.81
CA PRO A 47 45.66 0.28 23.81
C PRO A 47 45.47 -0.69 22.64
N ALA A 48 44.93 -1.86 22.95
CA ALA A 48 44.35 -2.71 21.92
C ALA A 48 43.53 -1.81 21.01
N ALA A 49 43.74 -1.91 19.69
CA ALA A 49 42.96 -1.19 18.69
C ALA A 49 41.46 -1.24 19.09
N PRO A 50 40.70 -0.13 19.01
CA PRO A 50 39.28 -0.20 19.27
C PRO A 50 38.70 -1.39 18.47
N PRO A 51 37.84 -2.21 19.06
CA PRO A 51 37.27 -3.32 18.32
C PRO A 51 36.75 -2.71 17.02
N ILE A 52 37.22 -3.25 15.91
CA ILE A 52 36.74 -2.89 14.57
C ILE A 52 35.22 -3.01 14.71
N SER A 53 34.51 -1.87 14.71
CA SER A 53 33.06 -1.86 14.73
C SER A 53 32.66 -2.78 13.61
N GLN A 54 32.05 -3.91 13.94
CA GLN A 54 31.48 -4.78 12.91
C GLN A 54 30.65 -3.86 12.03
N PRO A 55 30.80 -3.92 10.69
CA PRO A 55 30.01 -3.07 9.83
C PRO A 55 28.56 -3.21 10.24
N ALA A 56 27.91 -2.08 10.55
CA ALA A 56 26.52 -2.09 10.99
C ALA A 56 25.72 -2.81 9.91
N VAL A 57 25.10 -3.93 10.28
CA VAL A 57 24.26 -4.70 9.35
C VAL A 57 23.08 -3.82 9.01
N ALA A 58 22.87 -3.55 7.73
CA ALA A 58 21.74 -2.74 7.28
C ALA A 58 20.42 -3.38 7.73
N PRO A 59 19.45 -2.59 8.28
CA PRO A 59 18.13 -3.10 8.58
C PRO A 59 17.49 -3.77 7.35
N ARG A 60 16.82 -4.89 7.53
CA ARG A 60 16.32 -5.73 6.45
C ARG A 60 15.37 -4.98 5.52
N LEU A 61 14.41 -4.24 6.06
CA LEU A 61 13.53 -3.36 5.31
C LEU A 61 14.07 -1.93 5.38
N SER A 62 15.15 -1.64 4.64
CA SER A 62 15.75 -0.31 4.57
C SER A 62 16.07 0.07 3.13
N ILE A 63 15.67 1.27 2.74
CA ILE A 63 15.76 1.75 1.36
C ILE A 63 16.20 3.21 1.29
N VAL A 64 16.93 3.53 0.23
CA VAL A 64 17.13 4.91 -0.22
C VAL A 64 16.55 5.09 -1.61
N VAL A 65 15.81 6.17 -1.80
CA VAL A 65 15.34 6.62 -3.12
C VAL A 65 16.35 7.65 -3.63
N LEU A 66 17.16 7.27 -4.61
CA LEU A 66 18.11 8.20 -5.22
C LEU A 66 17.40 9.25 -6.07
N PRO A 67 17.97 10.47 -6.20
CA PRO A 67 17.40 11.47 -7.09
C PRO A 67 17.25 10.94 -8.51
N PHE A 68 16.04 10.96 -9.03
CA PHE A 68 15.76 10.52 -10.40
C PHE A 68 16.48 11.39 -11.41
N ALA A 69 17.10 10.77 -12.39
CA ALA A 69 17.82 11.48 -13.45
C ALA A 69 16.82 12.09 -14.45
N ASN A 70 16.93 13.39 -14.69
CA ASN A 70 16.21 14.02 -15.80
C ASN A 70 16.95 13.73 -17.12
N LEU A 71 16.34 12.91 -17.96
CA LEU A 71 16.81 12.57 -19.31
C LEU A 71 16.08 13.36 -20.40
N SER A 72 15.33 14.39 -20.03
CA SER A 72 14.73 15.34 -20.97
C SER A 72 15.80 16.28 -21.52
N ASN A 73 15.57 16.86 -22.70
CA ASN A 73 16.47 17.86 -23.25
C ASN A 73 16.29 19.25 -22.61
N ASP A 74 15.46 19.35 -21.58
CA ASP A 74 15.08 20.59 -20.90
C ASP A 74 15.44 20.50 -19.40
N PRO A 75 16.46 21.26 -18.95
CA PRO A 75 16.84 21.31 -17.55
C PRO A 75 15.73 21.84 -16.63
N ASP A 76 14.84 22.68 -17.14
CA ASP A 76 13.76 23.26 -16.35
C ASP A 76 12.74 22.20 -15.90
N GLN A 77 12.76 21.00 -16.50
CA GLN A 77 11.93 19.87 -16.09
C GLN A 77 12.53 19.02 -14.94
N GLN A 78 13.64 19.46 -14.34
CA GLN A 78 14.25 18.78 -13.20
C GLN A 78 13.29 18.70 -11.99
N TYR A 79 12.40 19.69 -11.83
CA TYR A 79 11.44 19.71 -10.72
C TYR A 79 10.50 18.48 -10.70
N PHE A 80 10.16 17.95 -11.87
CA PHE A 80 9.30 16.75 -11.96
C PHE A 80 10.05 15.50 -11.48
N ALA A 81 11.31 15.34 -11.88
CA ALA A 81 12.16 14.23 -11.41
C ALA A 81 12.39 14.30 -9.88
N ASP A 82 12.57 15.52 -9.37
CA ASP A 82 12.75 15.78 -7.94
C ASP A 82 11.44 15.49 -7.16
N GLY A 83 10.30 15.88 -7.71
CA GLY A 83 8.98 15.61 -7.14
C GLY A 83 8.69 14.11 -7.06
N VAL A 84 8.94 13.36 -8.14
CA VAL A 84 8.81 11.88 -8.13
C VAL A 84 9.68 11.27 -7.02
N THR A 85 10.92 11.74 -6.84
CA THR A 85 11.84 11.25 -5.79
C THR A 85 11.28 11.54 -4.39
N GLU A 86 10.75 12.75 -4.17
CA GLU A 86 10.19 13.19 -2.89
C GLU A 86 8.94 12.41 -2.52
N ASP A 87 8.00 12.26 -3.47
CA ASP A 87 6.76 11.54 -3.24
C ASP A 87 7.01 10.07 -2.97
N LEU A 88 7.91 9.42 -3.73
CA LEU A 88 8.32 8.04 -3.46
C LEU A 88 8.94 7.87 -2.08
N THR A 89 9.82 8.79 -1.67
CA THR A 89 10.41 8.77 -0.32
C THR A 89 9.31 8.87 0.74
N THR A 90 8.31 9.71 0.51
CA THR A 90 7.17 9.91 1.42
C THR A 90 6.27 8.68 1.47
N ASP A 91 5.88 8.13 0.32
CA ASP A 91 4.96 7.00 0.25
C ASP A 91 5.59 5.71 0.80
N LEU A 92 6.87 5.45 0.50
CA LEU A 92 7.59 4.32 1.07
C LEU A 92 7.77 4.43 2.59
N SER A 93 7.87 5.65 3.14
CA SER A 93 7.95 5.87 4.59
C SER A 93 6.65 5.49 5.33
N ARG A 94 5.55 5.29 4.62
CA ARG A 94 4.26 4.83 5.17
C ARG A 94 4.13 3.32 5.22
N LEU A 95 5.06 2.60 4.56
CA LEU A 95 5.06 1.13 4.59
C LEU A 95 5.49 0.63 5.98
N PRO A 96 4.76 -0.30 6.57
CA PRO A 96 5.07 -0.81 7.90
C PRO A 96 6.45 -1.45 7.97
N GLY A 97 7.24 -1.04 8.97
CA GLY A 97 8.58 -1.56 9.22
C GLY A 97 9.65 -1.10 8.24
N MET A 98 9.35 -0.20 7.29
CA MET A 98 10.29 0.33 6.33
C MET A 98 11.11 1.49 6.91
N LEU A 99 12.43 1.37 6.89
CA LEU A 99 13.36 2.47 7.14
C LEU A 99 13.70 3.14 5.81
N VAL A 100 13.26 4.38 5.62
CA VAL A 100 13.53 5.16 4.40
C VAL A 100 14.51 6.28 4.71
N ILE A 101 15.59 6.37 3.94
CA ILE A 101 16.56 7.45 4.06
C ILE A 101 15.94 8.77 3.61
N SER A 102 16.16 9.82 4.40
CA SER A 102 15.61 11.14 4.11
C SER A 102 16.04 11.69 2.76
N ARG A 103 15.14 12.43 2.10
CA ARG A 103 15.38 13.14 0.85
C ARG A 103 16.70 13.93 0.85
N ASN A 104 16.95 14.71 1.90
CA ASN A 104 18.16 15.56 1.97
C ASN A 104 19.45 14.73 1.89
N THR A 105 19.50 13.58 2.55
CA THR A 105 20.64 12.66 2.48
C THR A 105 20.75 12.03 1.10
N ALA A 106 19.65 11.54 0.53
CA ALA A 106 19.63 10.95 -0.81
C ALA A 106 20.14 11.93 -1.89
N PHE A 107 19.76 13.22 -1.78
CA PHE A 107 20.17 14.26 -2.73
C PHE A 107 21.66 14.62 -2.67
N THR A 108 22.40 14.21 -1.65
CA THR A 108 23.87 14.33 -1.65
C THR A 108 24.54 13.43 -2.66
N PHE A 109 23.84 12.42 -3.17
CA PHE A 109 24.30 11.48 -4.20
C PHE A 109 23.96 11.92 -5.64
N ARG A 110 23.27 13.06 -5.81
CA ARG A 110 22.94 13.59 -7.15
C ARG A 110 24.19 13.77 -8.00
N ASN A 111 24.12 13.30 -9.26
CA ASN A 111 25.20 13.38 -10.24
C ASN A 111 26.53 12.72 -9.82
N LYS A 112 26.49 11.85 -8.82
CA LYS A 112 27.66 11.05 -8.44
C LYS A 112 27.56 9.67 -9.08
N SER A 113 28.62 9.26 -9.76
CA SER A 113 28.75 7.87 -10.22
C SER A 113 29.33 7.03 -9.08
N ILE A 114 28.49 6.52 -8.21
CA ILE A 114 28.86 5.73 -7.04
C ILE A 114 28.24 4.34 -7.20
N ASP A 115 29.03 3.32 -6.89
CA ASP A 115 28.58 1.92 -6.85
C ASP A 115 27.44 1.74 -5.81
N THR A 116 26.41 1.04 -6.18
CA THR A 116 25.23 0.78 -5.35
C THR A 116 25.58 0.13 -4.02
N ARG A 117 26.57 -0.78 -4.01
CA ARG A 117 27.11 -1.40 -2.78
C ARG A 117 27.78 -0.38 -1.86
N GLN A 118 28.45 0.62 -2.42
CA GLN A 118 29.04 1.69 -1.63
C GLN A 118 27.96 2.55 -0.99
N ILE A 119 26.90 2.91 -1.73
CA ILE A 119 25.73 3.64 -1.20
C ILE A 119 25.10 2.85 -0.06
N GLY A 120 24.87 1.55 -0.24
CA GLY A 120 24.33 0.67 0.79
C GLY A 120 25.13 0.67 2.08
N ARG A 121 26.47 0.62 1.97
CA ARG A 121 27.38 0.68 3.13
C ARG A 121 27.39 2.06 3.80
N GLU A 122 27.48 3.15 3.02
CA GLU A 122 27.53 4.51 3.55
C GLU A 122 26.25 4.90 4.29
N LEU A 123 25.09 4.49 3.76
CA LEU A 123 23.78 4.81 4.33
C LEU A 123 23.24 3.72 5.26
N CYS A 124 23.93 2.59 5.37
CA CYS A 124 23.46 1.41 6.10
C CYS A 124 22.05 0.99 5.66
N VAL A 125 21.83 0.92 4.33
CA VAL A 125 20.57 0.48 3.72
C VAL A 125 20.77 -0.75 2.85
N ARG A 126 19.71 -1.57 2.78
CA ARG A 126 19.73 -2.80 2.00
C ARG A 126 19.32 -2.59 0.56
N TYR A 127 18.39 -1.69 0.32
CA TYR A 127 17.83 -1.47 -1.00
C TYR A 127 18.11 -0.06 -1.50
N VAL A 128 18.36 0.03 -2.80
CA VAL A 128 18.49 1.29 -3.52
C VAL A 128 17.44 1.32 -4.63
N LEU A 129 16.63 2.36 -4.62
CA LEU A 129 15.72 2.69 -5.71
C LEU A 129 16.33 3.80 -6.53
N GLU A 130 16.50 3.56 -7.82
CA GLU A 130 16.95 4.55 -8.77
C GLU A 130 16.04 4.65 -9.97
N GLY A 131 16.09 5.76 -10.67
CA GLY A 131 15.25 5.95 -11.83
C GLY A 131 15.61 7.13 -12.69
N SER A 132 14.88 7.24 -13.79
CA SER A 132 15.01 8.35 -14.72
C SER A 132 13.65 8.80 -15.23
N VAL A 133 13.56 10.10 -15.50
CA VAL A 133 12.38 10.74 -16.09
C VAL A 133 12.77 11.32 -17.44
N ARG A 134 11.92 11.12 -18.45
CA ARG A 134 12.02 11.79 -19.74
C ARG A 134 10.69 12.36 -20.13
N LEU A 135 10.64 13.68 -20.32
CA LEU A 135 9.53 14.38 -20.93
C LEU A 135 9.86 14.66 -22.39
N SER A 136 8.92 14.39 -23.29
CA SER A 136 9.05 14.65 -24.74
C SER A 136 7.71 15.03 -25.33
N GLY A 137 7.51 16.31 -25.65
CA GLY A 137 6.21 16.84 -26.05
C GLY A 137 5.17 16.61 -24.95
N ASN A 138 4.08 15.93 -25.28
CA ASN A 138 2.99 15.60 -24.34
C ASN A 138 3.15 14.24 -23.65
N GLN A 139 4.33 13.64 -23.68
CA GLN A 139 4.58 12.29 -23.15
C GLN A 139 5.61 12.33 -22.01
N VAL A 140 5.29 11.67 -20.92
CA VAL A 140 6.21 11.39 -19.81
C VAL A 140 6.55 9.90 -19.81
N ARG A 141 7.82 9.61 -19.63
CA ARG A 141 8.31 8.26 -19.37
C ARG A 141 9.15 8.25 -18.09
N VAL A 142 8.80 7.38 -17.17
CA VAL A 142 9.56 7.13 -15.95
C VAL A 142 10.04 5.68 -15.98
N ASN A 143 11.36 5.47 -15.86
CA ASN A 143 11.94 4.15 -15.65
C ASN A 143 12.38 4.09 -14.18
N VAL A 144 12.16 2.95 -13.55
CA VAL A 144 12.48 2.72 -12.14
C VAL A 144 13.09 1.34 -11.99
N GLN A 145 14.07 1.21 -11.11
CA GLN A 145 14.65 -0.08 -10.76
C GLN A 145 14.98 -0.16 -9.28
N LEU A 146 14.73 -1.33 -8.70
CA LEU A 146 15.06 -1.70 -7.33
C LEU A 146 16.28 -2.61 -7.34
N ILE A 147 17.29 -2.26 -6.57
CA ILE A 147 18.56 -2.94 -6.51
C ILE A 147 18.84 -3.37 -5.06
N ASP A 148 19.26 -4.62 -4.88
CA ASP A 148 19.83 -5.08 -3.62
C ASP A 148 21.25 -4.54 -3.50
N ALA A 149 21.50 -3.65 -2.54
CA ALA A 149 22.78 -2.98 -2.36
C ALA A 149 23.88 -3.91 -1.82
N GLU A 150 23.55 -5.09 -1.30
CA GLU A 150 24.53 -6.06 -0.83
C GLU A 150 25.13 -6.85 -1.99
N THR A 151 24.26 -7.32 -2.89
CA THR A 151 24.63 -8.17 -4.02
C THR A 151 24.81 -7.43 -5.35
N ASP A 152 24.32 -6.19 -5.43
CA ASP A 152 24.22 -5.41 -6.67
C ASP A 152 23.31 -6.07 -7.71
N THR A 153 22.31 -6.79 -7.23
CA THR A 153 21.35 -7.50 -8.09
C THR A 153 20.12 -6.64 -8.31
N HIS A 154 19.73 -6.47 -9.59
CA HIS A 154 18.46 -5.85 -9.93
C HIS A 154 17.32 -6.80 -9.58
N LEU A 155 16.50 -6.42 -8.59
CA LEU A 155 15.37 -7.22 -8.13
C LEU A 155 14.13 -6.96 -8.97
N TRP A 156 13.95 -5.71 -9.38
CA TRP A 156 12.78 -5.28 -10.15
C TRP A 156 13.11 -4.06 -11.01
N ALA A 157 12.49 -3.99 -12.18
CA ALA A 157 12.53 -2.82 -13.04
C ALA A 157 11.22 -2.66 -13.81
N GLU A 158 10.67 -1.46 -13.86
CA GLU A 158 9.45 -1.18 -14.62
C GLU A 158 9.51 0.20 -15.30
N ARG A 159 8.67 0.33 -16.34
CA ARG A 159 8.52 1.56 -17.11
C ARG A 159 7.08 2.03 -17.04
N PHE A 160 6.91 3.29 -16.66
CA PHE A 160 5.64 3.99 -16.61
C PHE A 160 5.59 5.04 -17.71
N ASN A 161 4.44 5.15 -18.41
CA ASN A 161 4.21 6.17 -19.42
C ASN A 161 2.92 6.90 -19.05
N GLY A 162 2.89 8.20 -19.34
CA GLY A 162 1.72 9.05 -19.12
C GLY A 162 1.69 10.26 -20.04
N ASP A 163 0.62 11.04 -19.92
CA ASP A 163 0.40 12.28 -20.66
C ASP A 163 0.63 13.48 -19.74
N THR A 164 1.14 14.58 -20.29
CA THR A 164 1.50 15.80 -19.53
C THR A 164 0.32 16.75 -19.31
N SER A 165 -0.90 16.39 -19.69
CA SER A 165 -2.09 17.25 -19.55
C SER A 165 -2.35 17.69 -18.10
N ASP A 166 -2.02 16.83 -17.12
CA ASP A 166 -1.99 17.15 -15.69
C ASP A 166 -0.77 16.49 -15.05
N LEU A 167 0.31 17.23 -14.95
CA LEU A 167 1.60 16.72 -14.45
C LEU A 167 1.56 16.32 -12.98
N LEU A 168 0.77 17.01 -12.13
CA LEU A 168 0.68 16.67 -10.71
C LEU A 168 -0.12 15.38 -10.50
N ALA A 169 -1.27 15.25 -11.16
CA ALA A 169 -2.05 14.02 -11.11
C ALA A 169 -1.27 12.82 -11.69
N LEU A 170 -0.48 13.05 -12.75
CA LEU A 170 0.39 12.03 -13.33
C LEU A 170 1.53 11.62 -12.38
N GLN A 171 2.16 12.59 -11.69
CA GLN A 171 3.18 12.33 -10.70
C GLN A 171 2.62 11.48 -9.58
N ASP A 172 1.48 11.85 -9.01
CA ASP A 172 0.76 11.09 -7.99
C ASP A 172 0.43 9.65 -8.46
N ASP A 173 -0.09 9.48 -9.69
CA ASP A 173 -0.42 8.16 -10.23
C ASP A 173 0.82 7.26 -10.38
N ILE A 174 1.90 7.80 -10.91
CA ILE A 174 3.15 7.05 -11.13
C ILE A 174 3.77 6.66 -9.79
N THR A 175 3.90 7.59 -8.83
CA THR A 175 4.53 7.32 -7.54
C THR A 175 3.75 6.31 -6.72
N ASN A 176 2.41 6.42 -6.74
CA ASN A 176 1.53 5.47 -6.08
C ASN A 176 1.67 4.04 -6.64
N ARG A 177 1.74 3.91 -7.96
CA ARG A 177 1.93 2.61 -8.64
C ARG A 177 3.29 2.00 -8.33
N ILE A 178 4.34 2.81 -8.30
CA ILE A 178 5.69 2.37 -7.92
C ILE A 178 5.70 1.88 -6.47
N ALA A 179 5.13 2.65 -5.53
CA ALA A 179 5.10 2.28 -4.11
C ALA A 179 4.37 0.95 -3.87
N ASN A 180 3.23 0.74 -4.54
CA ASN A 180 2.50 -0.53 -4.44
C ASN A 180 3.27 -1.72 -5.03
N ALA A 181 3.95 -1.53 -6.17
CA ALA A 181 4.76 -2.60 -6.77
C ALA A 181 5.97 -2.94 -5.88
N LEU A 182 6.63 -1.94 -5.31
CA LEU A 182 7.81 -2.12 -4.45
C LEU A 182 7.47 -2.86 -3.15
N ASP A 183 6.31 -2.65 -2.54
CA ASP A 183 5.92 -3.38 -1.31
C ASP A 183 5.90 -4.90 -1.57
N VAL A 184 5.33 -5.32 -2.69
CA VAL A 184 5.28 -6.73 -3.10
C VAL A 184 6.68 -7.31 -3.36
N GLU A 185 7.51 -6.59 -4.10
CA GLU A 185 8.85 -7.05 -4.49
C GLU A 185 9.81 -7.12 -3.29
N LEU A 186 9.73 -6.15 -2.37
CA LEU A 186 10.54 -6.14 -1.15
C LEU A 186 10.18 -7.30 -0.22
N ILE A 187 8.89 -7.61 -0.06
CA ILE A 187 8.44 -8.78 0.69
C ILE A 187 8.99 -10.07 0.05
N ALA A 188 8.86 -10.22 -1.27
CA ALA A 188 9.33 -11.40 -1.99
C ALA A 188 10.85 -11.58 -1.84
N ALA A 189 11.63 -10.50 -1.99
CA ALA A 189 13.08 -10.51 -1.85
C ALA A 189 13.52 -10.93 -0.42
N GLU A 190 12.87 -10.40 0.62
CA GLU A 190 13.22 -10.74 1.99
C GLU A 190 12.85 -12.19 2.36
N VAL A 191 11.70 -12.68 1.91
CA VAL A 191 11.27 -14.07 2.17
C VAL A 191 12.14 -15.09 1.45
N ALA A 192 12.68 -14.76 0.28
CA ALA A 192 13.58 -15.65 -0.48
C ALA A 192 14.95 -15.84 0.20
N ARG A 193 15.31 -15.04 1.21
CA ARG A 193 16.60 -15.13 1.88
C ARG A 193 16.66 -16.32 2.84
N PRO A 194 17.76 -17.09 2.83
CA PRO A 194 18.01 -18.11 3.83
C PRO A 194 18.17 -17.50 5.22
N THR A 195 17.48 -18.04 6.22
CA THR A 195 17.56 -17.61 7.62
C THR A 195 17.73 -18.84 8.50
N GLU A 196 18.85 -18.90 9.25
CA GLU A 196 19.13 -20.00 10.17
C GLU A 196 18.32 -19.87 11.49
N ASN A 197 18.13 -18.65 11.97
CA ASN A 197 17.40 -18.34 13.19
C ASN A 197 16.30 -17.31 12.91
N PRO A 198 15.08 -17.74 12.53
CA PRO A 198 13.98 -16.82 12.22
C PRO A 198 13.55 -15.98 13.43
N ASP A 199 13.41 -14.69 13.22
CA ASP A 199 12.87 -13.74 14.21
C ASP A 199 11.40 -13.35 13.91
N ALA A 200 10.84 -12.44 14.71
CA ALA A 200 9.47 -11.96 14.53
C ALA A 200 9.27 -11.30 13.13
N LEU A 201 10.31 -10.63 12.61
CA LEU A 201 10.26 -10.02 11.28
C LEU A 201 10.22 -11.09 10.18
N ASP A 202 10.98 -12.17 10.31
CA ASP A 202 10.92 -13.29 9.36
C ASP A 202 9.52 -13.88 9.26
N TYR A 203 8.89 -14.11 10.42
CA TYR A 203 7.56 -14.72 10.44
C TYR A 203 6.49 -13.78 9.88
N ILE A 204 6.51 -12.49 10.21
CA ILE A 204 5.51 -11.56 9.65
C ILE A 204 5.67 -11.37 8.14
N LEU A 205 6.90 -11.33 7.62
CA LEU A 205 7.15 -11.25 6.18
C LEU A 205 6.64 -12.49 5.45
N ARG A 206 6.82 -13.69 6.01
CA ARG A 206 6.22 -14.93 5.48
C ARG A 206 4.70 -14.89 5.51
N GLY A 207 4.11 -14.34 6.58
CA GLY A 207 2.66 -14.10 6.66
C GLY A 207 2.16 -13.16 5.56
N ARG A 208 2.86 -12.06 5.30
CA ARG A 208 2.55 -11.13 4.20
C ARG A 208 2.71 -11.80 2.83
N ALA A 209 3.76 -12.59 2.61
CA ALA A 209 3.92 -13.33 1.36
C ALA A 209 2.82 -14.37 1.14
N ALA A 210 2.38 -15.06 2.20
CA ALA A 210 1.25 -15.97 2.14
C ALA A 210 -0.07 -15.25 1.79
N PHE A 211 -0.23 -14.00 2.25
CA PHE A 211 -1.39 -13.17 1.93
C PHE A 211 -1.49 -12.78 0.45
N LEU A 212 -0.35 -12.72 -0.27
CA LEU A 212 -0.31 -12.45 -1.72
C LEU A 212 -0.75 -13.66 -2.57
N LYS A 213 -0.83 -14.87 -1.97
CA LYS A 213 -1.31 -16.06 -2.65
C LYS A 213 -2.83 -15.98 -2.92
N PRO A 214 -3.35 -16.72 -3.91
CA PRO A 214 -4.79 -16.86 -4.11
C PRO A 214 -5.49 -17.30 -2.82
N ASN A 215 -6.69 -16.73 -2.58
CA ASN A 215 -7.47 -17.04 -1.38
C ASN A 215 -7.85 -18.52 -1.34
N SER A 216 -7.46 -19.21 -0.25
CA SER A 216 -7.76 -20.61 0.00
C SER A 216 -7.66 -20.93 1.49
N ARG A 217 -8.27 -22.04 1.93
CA ARG A 217 -8.16 -22.53 3.33
C ARG A 217 -6.71 -22.70 3.75
N ASP A 218 -5.86 -23.23 2.84
CA ASP A 218 -4.43 -23.46 3.10
C ASP A 218 -3.66 -22.14 3.24
N ALA A 219 -3.91 -21.17 2.37
CA ALA A 219 -3.30 -19.84 2.45
C ALA A 219 -3.68 -19.12 3.75
N ASP A 220 -4.94 -19.19 4.16
CA ASP A 220 -5.38 -18.60 5.44
C ASP A 220 -4.75 -19.31 6.64
N ALA A 221 -4.66 -20.63 6.62
CA ALA A 221 -3.99 -21.41 7.67
C ALA A 221 -2.49 -21.07 7.78
N GLU A 222 -1.82 -20.88 6.65
CA GLU A 222 -0.43 -20.46 6.59
C GLU A 222 -0.23 -19.05 7.20
N ILE A 223 -1.07 -18.08 6.82
CA ILE A 223 -1.03 -16.71 7.39
C ILE A 223 -1.23 -16.76 8.91
N ILE A 224 -2.27 -17.47 9.38
CA ILE A 224 -2.57 -17.61 10.80
C ILE A 224 -1.36 -18.18 11.54
N SER A 225 -0.77 -19.27 11.03
CA SER A 225 0.40 -19.91 11.65
C SER A 225 1.59 -18.97 11.76
N TRP A 226 1.91 -18.19 10.72
CA TRP A 226 3.03 -17.26 10.75
C TRP A 226 2.76 -16.08 11.70
N CYS A 227 1.55 -15.54 11.69
CA CYS A 227 1.18 -14.45 12.61
C CYS A 227 1.20 -14.90 14.09
N GLU A 228 0.76 -16.12 14.40
CA GLU A 228 0.82 -16.67 15.75
C GLU A 228 2.27 -16.83 16.22
N ARG A 229 3.18 -17.30 15.37
CA ARG A 229 4.62 -17.35 15.67
C ARG A 229 5.21 -15.96 15.90
N THR A 230 4.81 -14.98 15.07
CA THR A 230 5.21 -13.57 15.28
C THR A 230 4.77 -13.09 16.65
N LEU A 231 3.49 -13.28 17.00
CA LEU A 231 2.91 -12.84 18.29
C LEU A 231 3.48 -13.59 19.49
N ALA A 232 4.02 -14.80 19.32
CA ALA A 232 4.73 -15.51 20.37
C ALA A 232 6.07 -14.87 20.70
N LEU A 233 6.76 -14.27 19.71
CA LEU A 233 8.02 -13.53 19.91
C LEU A 233 7.80 -12.06 20.24
N ASP A 234 6.83 -11.42 19.57
CA ASP A 234 6.44 -10.03 19.78
C ASP A 234 4.92 -9.91 19.98
N PRO A 235 4.43 -10.01 21.24
CA PRO A 235 3.00 -9.91 21.55
C PRO A 235 2.35 -8.55 21.23
N GLN A 236 3.16 -7.52 20.95
CA GLN A 236 2.73 -6.16 20.66
C GLN A 236 2.78 -5.84 19.14
N SER A 237 3.16 -6.80 18.29
CA SER A 237 3.25 -6.61 16.85
C SER A 237 1.90 -6.22 16.24
N VAL A 238 1.74 -4.93 15.93
CA VAL A 238 0.54 -4.37 15.28
C VAL A 238 0.29 -5.04 13.93
N ASP A 239 1.35 -5.28 13.17
CA ASP A 239 1.27 -5.94 11.87
C ASP A 239 0.74 -7.36 11.98
N ALA A 240 1.26 -8.14 12.95
CA ALA A 240 0.82 -9.52 13.12
C ALA A 240 -0.62 -9.60 13.64
N MET A 241 -1.00 -8.72 14.58
CA MET A 241 -2.39 -8.63 15.04
C MET A 241 -3.34 -8.29 13.89
N SER A 242 -2.98 -7.31 13.06
CA SER A 242 -3.80 -6.85 11.93
C SER A 242 -3.91 -7.91 10.84
N LEU A 243 -2.80 -8.52 10.44
CA LEU A 243 -2.78 -9.54 9.39
C LEU A 243 -3.52 -10.80 9.82
N LEU A 244 -3.37 -11.23 11.09
CA LEU A 244 -4.11 -12.34 11.65
C LEU A 244 -5.62 -12.05 11.68
N ALA A 245 -6.02 -10.87 12.15
CA ALA A 245 -7.42 -10.46 12.16
C ALA A 245 -7.99 -10.41 10.72
N HIS A 246 -7.23 -9.89 9.76
CA HIS A 246 -7.63 -9.86 8.35
C HIS A 246 -7.87 -11.28 7.80
N ALA A 247 -6.97 -12.23 8.06
CA ALA A 247 -7.13 -13.62 7.61
C ALA A 247 -8.37 -14.27 8.23
N LEU A 248 -8.65 -14.00 9.51
CA LEU A 248 -9.83 -14.51 10.21
C LEU A 248 -11.12 -13.96 9.61
N VAL A 249 -11.22 -12.65 9.35
CA VAL A 249 -12.40 -12.04 8.70
C VAL A 249 -12.57 -12.57 7.28
N ARG A 250 -11.49 -12.63 6.50
CA ARG A 250 -11.50 -13.09 5.11
C ARG A 250 -12.02 -14.52 4.98
N ARG A 251 -11.61 -15.45 5.86
CA ARG A 251 -12.09 -16.81 5.81
C ARG A 251 -13.57 -16.95 6.22
N VAL A 252 -14.09 -16.05 7.06
CA VAL A 252 -15.51 -15.95 7.37
C VAL A 252 -16.29 -15.45 6.16
N ASP A 253 -15.86 -14.34 5.55
CA ASP A 253 -16.50 -13.77 4.35
C ASP A 253 -16.55 -14.78 3.18
N SER A 254 -15.46 -15.53 2.99
CA SER A 254 -15.35 -16.56 1.95
C SER A 254 -15.99 -17.90 2.31
N ASN A 255 -16.66 -18.01 3.45
CA ASN A 255 -17.26 -19.25 3.97
C ASN A 255 -16.25 -20.42 4.05
N MET A 256 -15.02 -20.13 4.47
CA MET A 256 -13.92 -21.09 4.56
C MET A 256 -13.59 -21.52 6.00
N THR A 257 -14.52 -21.29 6.94
CA THR A 257 -14.36 -21.65 8.35
C THR A 257 -15.62 -22.33 8.87
N ASP A 258 -15.46 -23.24 9.80
CA ASP A 258 -16.56 -23.88 10.53
C ASP A 258 -16.83 -23.19 11.89
N SER A 259 -16.09 -22.12 12.21
CA SER A 259 -16.09 -21.40 13.49
C SER A 259 -16.23 -19.88 13.31
N ALA A 260 -17.14 -19.46 12.42
CA ALA A 260 -17.28 -18.04 12.03
C ALA A 260 -17.41 -17.08 13.21
N ALA A 261 -18.24 -17.43 14.21
CA ALA A 261 -18.43 -16.57 15.40
C ALA A 261 -17.16 -16.44 16.23
N ALA A 262 -16.40 -17.52 16.42
CA ALA A 262 -15.14 -17.49 17.17
C ALA A 262 -14.07 -16.70 16.41
N ASP A 263 -14.02 -16.85 15.09
CA ASP A 263 -13.08 -16.10 14.24
C ASP A 263 -13.37 -14.60 14.28
N MET A 264 -14.63 -14.21 14.16
CA MET A 264 -15.03 -12.80 14.24
C MET A 264 -14.74 -12.20 15.63
N ALA A 265 -15.01 -12.92 16.71
CA ALA A 265 -14.70 -12.47 18.05
C ALA A 265 -13.17 -12.28 18.25
N ARG A 266 -12.38 -13.25 17.79
CA ARG A 266 -10.92 -13.19 17.83
C ARG A 266 -10.37 -12.02 16.97
N ALA A 267 -10.86 -11.87 15.76
CA ALA A 267 -10.48 -10.79 14.86
C ALA A 267 -10.76 -9.42 15.49
N ASN A 268 -11.96 -9.23 16.04
CA ASN A 268 -12.32 -7.98 16.71
C ASN A 268 -11.38 -7.68 17.91
N GLY A 269 -11.09 -8.65 18.75
CA GLY A 269 -10.16 -8.47 19.87
C GLY A 269 -8.72 -8.15 19.45
N LEU A 270 -8.24 -8.74 18.35
CA LEU A 270 -6.92 -8.46 17.79
C LEU A 270 -6.84 -7.04 17.22
N VAL A 271 -7.83 -6.63 16.46
CA VAL A 271 -7.81 -5.30 15.84
C VAL A 271 -7.99 -4.19 16.87
N ASP A 272 -8.79 -4.40 17.92
CA ASP A 272 -8.92 -3.44 19.04
C ASP A 272 -7.59 -3.26 19.76
N ARG A 273 -6.84 -4.33 20.00
CA ARG A 273 -5.48 -4.26 20.57
C ARG A 273 -4.50 -3.55 19.62
N ALA A 274 -4.56 -3.84 18.33
CA ALA A 274 -3.71 -3.19 17.33
C ALA A 274 -3.95 -1.68 17.30
N LEU A 275 -5.21 -1.24 17.30
CA LEU A 275 -5.59 0.18 17.36
C LEU A 275 -5.21 0.85 18.68
N ALA A 276 -5.31 0.14 19.80
CA ALA A 276 -4.86 0.66 21.10
C ALA A 276 -3.33 0.88 21.11
N THR A 277 -2.57 0.00 20.45
CA THR A 277 -1.10 0.12 20.33
C THR A 277 -0.67 1.18 19.34
N SER A 278 -1.34 1.26 18.19
CA SER A 278 -1.03 2.21 17.10
C SER A 278 -2.29 2.81 16.47
N PRO A 279 -2.88 3.86 17.08
CA PRO A 279 -4.13 4.46 16.62
C PRO A 279 -4.06 5.11 15.22
N ARG A 280 -2.85 5.33 14.70
CA ARG A 280 -2.61 5.98 13.39
C ARG A 280 -2.16 4.99 12.32
N SER A 281 -2.26 3.69 12.56
CA SER A 281 -1.91 2.68 11.55
C SER A 281 -3.10 2.42 10.62
N GLY A 282 -2.89 2.49 9.31
CA GLY A 282 -3.97 2.32 8.31
C GLY A 282 -4.51 0.89 8.22
N HIS A 283 -3.66 -0.13 8.38
CA HIS A 283 -4.09 -1.52 8.23
C HIS A 283 -5.07 -1.99 9.34
N PRO A 284 -4.85 -1.69 10.64
CA PRO A 284 -5.87 -1.99 11.65
C PRO A 284 -7.22 -1.33 11.38
N HIS A 285 -7.25 -0.06 10.90
CA HIS A 285 -8.49 0.61 10.49
C HIS A 285 -9.18 -0.11 9.33
N HIS A 286 -8.42 -0.53 8.31
CA HIS A 286 -8.98 -1.36 7.23
C HIS A 286 -9.65 -2.62 7.77
N VAL A 287 -8.97 -3.38 8.63
CA VAL A 287 -9.52 -4.62 9.21
C VAL A 287 -10.71 -4.35 10.13
N LYS A 288 -10.70 -3.23 10.88
CA LYS A 288 -11.85 -2.83 11.69
C LYS A 288 -13.08 -2.54 10.81
N GLY A 289 -12.87 -1.86 9.68
CA GLY A 289 -13.91 -1.68 8.66
C GLY A 289 -14.49 -3.00 8.19
N MET A 290 -13.66 -4.01 7.88
CA MET A 290 -14.11 -5.34 7.50
C MET A 290 -14.94 -6.01 8.61
N VAL A 291 -14.55 -5.87 9.87
CA VAL A 291 -15.33 -6.39 11.02
C VAL A 291 -16.70 -5.74 11.09
N TRP A 292 -16.78 -4.40 10.93
CA TRP A 292 -18.07 -3.69 10.91
C TRP A 292 -18.93 -4.07 9.70
N GLU A 293 -18.33 -4.21 8.51
CA GLU A 293 -19.00 -4.65 7.29
C GLU A 293 -19.66 -6.04 7.48
N MET A 294 -18.93 -7.00 8.06
CA MET A 294 -19.45 -8.33 8.36
C MET A 294 -20.60 -8.32 9.39
N GLN A 295 -20.67 -7.27 10.21
CA GLN A 295 -21.75 -7.05 11.17
C GLN A 295 -22.89 -6.17 10.60
N HIS A 296 -22.85 -5.85 9.29
CA HIS A 296 -23.78 -4.96 8.60
C HIS A 296 -23.86 -3.54 9.18
N ARG A 297 -22.77 -3.08 9.83
CA ARG A 297 -22.59 -1.72 10.35
C ARG A 297 -21.84 -0.89 9.31
N LEU A 298 -22.53 -0.58 8.21
CA LEU A 298 -21.88 -0.06 6.99
C LEU A 298 -21.36 1.37 7.17
N GLU A 299 -22.06 2.22 7.92
CA GLU A 299 -21.63 3.60 8.19
C GLU A 299 -20.34 3.62 9.01
N GLU A 300 -20.23 2.76 10.03
CA GLU A 300 -19.00 2.64 10.80
C GLU A 300 -17.87 2.01 9.97
N ALA A 301 -18.19 1.05 9.11
CA ALA A 301 -17.21 0.48 8.20
C ALA A 301 -16.65 1.56 7.24
N ILE A 302 -17.49 2.43 6.69
CA ILE A 302 -17.09 3.55 5.83
C ILE A 302 -16.09 4.46 6.55
N LEU A 303 -16.39 4.88 7.80
CA LEU A 303 -15.51 5.74 8.58
C LEU A 303 -14.12 5.11 8.80
N GLU A 304 -14.07 3.81 9.06
CA GLU A 304 -12.82 3.09 9.26
C GLU A 304 -12.02 2.97 7.94
N TYR A 305 -12.69 2.72 6.82
CA TYR A 305 -12.02 2.68 5.52
C TYR A 305 -11.52 4.06 5.08
N GLU A 306 -12.29 5.14 5.31
CA GLU A 306 -11.87 6.52 5.06
C GLU A 306 -10.67 6.89 5.95
N THR A 307 -10.68 6.46 7.23
CA THR A 307 -9.53 6.63 8.14
C THR A 307 -8.31 5.88 7.62
N SER A 308 -8.46 4.62 7.20
CA SER A 308 -7.39 3.84 6.58
C SER A 308 -6.79 4.55 5.37
N LEU A 309 -7.64 5.10 4.48
CA LEU A 309 -7.22 5.84 3.29
C LEU A 309 -6.58 7.20 3.60
N SER A 310 -6.94 7.83 4.70
CA SER A 310 -6.27 9.06 5.16
C SER A 310 -4.80 8.83 5.56
N VAL A 311 -4.50 7.62 6.04
CA VAL A 311 -3.13 7.18 6.39
C VAL A 311 -2.39 6.66 5.16
N ASN A 312 -3.03 5.79 4.40
CA ASN A 312 -2.48 5.22 3.17
C ASN A 312 -3.49 5.34 2.02
N ARG A 313 -3.40 6.44 1.28
CA ARG A 313 -4.27 6.73 0.11
C ARG A 313 -4.19 5.68 -1.01
N ASN A 314 -3.15 4.82 -0.98
CA ASN A 314 -2.85 3.81 -1.99
C ASN A 314 -3.40 2.42 -1.62
N SER A 315 -4.12 2.30 -0.51
CA SER A 315 -4.72 1.04 -0.09
C SER A 315 -5.85 0.62 -1.04
N VAL A 316 -5.51 -0.18 -2.05
CA VAL A 316 -6.49 -0.66 -3.05
C VAL A 316 -7.62 -1.48 -2.42
N TRP A 317 -7.33 -2.19 -1.34
CA TRP A 317 -8.34 -2.97 -0.62
C TRP A 317 -9.29 -2.09 0.20
N SER A 318 -8.79 -1.01 0.81
CA SER A 318 -9.68 -0.03 1.48
C SER A 318 -10.58 0.68 0.48
N LEU A 319 -10.07 1.01 -0.73
CA LEU A 319 -10.88 1.55 -1.83
C LEU A 319 -11.97 0.57 -2.27
N HIS A 320 -11.63 -0.73 -2.40
CA HIS A 320 -12.57 -1.76 -2.78
C HIS A 320 -13.73 -1.89 -1.78
N HIS A 321 -13.42 -2.06 -0.50
CA HIS A 321 -14.43 -2.24 0.54
C HIS A 321 -15.24 -0.95 0.76
N LEU A 322 -14.61 0.22 0.69
CA LEU A 322 -15.30 1.50 0.73
C LEU A 322 -16.32 1.61 -0.41
N ALA A 323 -15.92 1.28 -1.64
CA ALA A 323 -16.83 1.31 -2.80
C ALA A 323 -18.01 0.34 -2.62
N LEU A 324 -17.77 -0.85 -2.07
CA LEU A 324 -18.83 -1.81 -1.78
C LEU A 324 -19.82 -1.29 -0.72
N CYS A 325 -19.31 -0.74 0.39
CA CYS A 325 -20.15 -0.13 1.43
C CYS A 325 -20.94 1.06 0.88
N LYS A 326 -20.31 1.95 0.08
CA LYS A 326 -20.96 3.10 -0.55
C LYS A 326 -22.12 2.65 -1.48
N LEU A 327 -21.94 1.57 -2.23
CA LEU A 327 -23.05 0.98 -3.01
C LEU A 327 -24.21 0.56 -2.12
N LEU A 328 -23.91 -0.18 -1.05
CA LEU A 328 -24.93 -0.74 -0.16
C LEU A 328 -25.72 0.30 0.64
N VAL A 329 -25.09 1.47 0.95
CA VAL A 329 -25.78 2.59 1.63
C VAL A 329 -26.42 3.61 0.68
N GLY A 330 -26.37 3.38 -0.64
CA GLY A 330 -27.04 4.22 -1.63
C GLY A 330 -26.20 5.27 -2.31
N SER A 331 -24.92 5.44 -1.93
CA SER A 331 -24.00 6.41 -2.55
C SER A 331 -23.42 5.90 -3.88
N ILE A 332 -24.31 5.49 -4.80
CA ILE A 332 -23.96 4.77 -6.04
C ILE A 332 -23.00 5.57 -6.95
N GLU A 333 -23.06 6.90 -6.93
CA GLU A 333 -22.26 7.76 -7.80
C GLU A 333 -20.76 7.75 -7.38
N GLU A 334 -20.46 7.44 -6.12
CA GLU A 334 -19.08 7.38 -5.60
C GLU A 334 -18.36 6.07 -5.98
N VAL A 335 -19.10 5.03 -6.37
CA VAL A 335 -18.58 3.66 -6.52
C VAL A 335 -17.61 3.53 -7.69
N ILE A 336 -17.99 3.99 -8.89
CA ILE A 336 -17.16 3.89 -10.09
C ILE A 336 -15.83 4.65 -9.92
N PRO A 337 -15.81 5.92 -9.45
CA PRO A 337 -14.57 6.64 -9.19
C PRO A 337 -13.60 5.90 -8.27
N LEU A 338 -14.09 5.27 -7.19
CA LEU A 338 -13.26 4.50 -6.25
C LEU A 338 -12.64 3.27 -6.92
N TYR A 339 -13.42 2.50 -7.70
CA TYR A 339 -12.86 1.37 -8.44
C TYR A 339 -11.90 1.78 -9.55
N GLN A 340 -12.17 2.89 -10.25
CA GLN A 340 -11.24 3.43 -11.24
C GLN A 340 -9.92 3.85 -10.60
N GLN A 341 -9.95 4.43 -9.40
CA GLN A 341 -8.75 4.72 -8.63
C GLN A 341 -8.01 3.43 -8.26
N ALA A 342 -8.68 2.41 -7.73
CA ALA A 342 -8.07 1.13 -7.39
C ALA A 342 -7.40 0.46 -8.60
N ILE A 343 -8.05 0.49 -9.78
CA ILE A 343 -7.51 -0.04 -11.04
C ILE A 343 -6.26 0.72 -11.49
N ARG A 344 -6.25 2.05 -11.36
CA ARG A 344 -5.05 2.85 -11.67
C ARG A 344 -3.88 2.49 -10.76
N LEU A 345 -4.13 2.35 -9.46
CA LEU A 345 -3.12 2.02 -8.46
C LEU A 345 -2.55 0.60 -8.63
N SER A 346 -3.38 -0.36 -9.03
CA SER A 346 -2.97 -1.76 -9.21
C SER A 346 -3.57 -2.35 -10.51
N PRO A 347 -3.03 -1.99 -11.68
CA PRO A 347 -3.58 -2.45 -12.97
C PRO A 347 -3.34 -3.94 -13.25
N ARG A 348 -2.48 -4.60 -12.48
CA ARG A 348 -2.19 -6.05 -12.56
C ARG A 348 -2.70 -6.81 -11.33
N GLU A 349 -3.66 -6.23 -10.60
CA GLU A 349 -4.26 -6.89 -9.44
C GLU A 349 -4.87 -8.25 -9.84
N PRO A 350 -4.49 -9.36 -9.19
CA PRO A 350 -5.04 -10.68 -9.51
C PRO A 350 -6.56 -10.79 -9.40
N ARG A 351 -7.17 -9.89 -8.65
CA ARG A 351 -8.63 -9.83 -8.45
C ARG A 351 -9.32 -8.70 -9.21
N ILE A 352 -8.65 -8.07 -10.16
CA ILE A 352 -9.18 -6.92 -10.92
C ILE A 352 -10.50 -7.21 -11.62
N GLY A 353 -10.72 -8.46 -12.02
CA GLY A 353 -11.98 -8.92 -12.62
C GLY A 353 -13.20 -8.69 -11.73
N TRP A 354 -13.06 -8.74 -10.41
CA TRP A 354 -14.14 -8.41 -9.47
C TRP A 354 -14.45 -6.91 -9.47
N TRP A 355 -13.46 -6.05 -9.66
CA TRP A 355 -13.66 -4.60 -9.79
C TRP A 355 -14.35 -4.24 -11.10
N TYR A 356 -13.98 -4.92 -12.20
CA TYR A 356 -14.69 -4.77 -13.47
C TYR A 356 -16.15 -5.21 -13.36
N ARG A 357 -16.42 -6.34 -12.65
CA ARG A 357 -17.78 -6.77 -12.37
C ARG A 357 -18.56 -5.70 -11.59
N ALA A 358 -17.98 -5.14 -10.55
CA ALA A 358 -18.65 -4.12 -9.73
C ALA A 358 -18.94 -2.83 -10.53
N ILE A 359 -18.04 -2.38 -11.39
CA ILE A 359 -18.29 -1.25 -12.29
C ILE A 359 -19.44 -1.58 -13.26
N GLY A 360 -19.43 -2.78 -13.85
CA GLY A 360 -20.50 -3.23 -14.72
C GLY A 360 -21.84 -3.34 -14.02
N GLU A 361 -21.87 -3.80 -12.79
CA GLU A 361 -23.05 -3.84 -11.91
C GLU A 361 -23.62 -2.44 -11.70
N VAL A 362 -22.82 -1.46 -11.33
CA VAL A 362 -23.24 -0.07 -11.14
C VAL A 362 -23.80 0.52 -12.44
N HIS A 363 -23.15 0.31 -13.57
CA HIS A 363 -23.67 0.74 -14.87
C HIS A 363 -25.04 0.11 -15.15
N LEU A 364 -25.22 -1.18 -14.85
CA LEU A 364 -26.51 -1.87 -15.01
C LEU A 364 -27.59 -1.24 -14.12
N LEU A 365 -27.29 -1.03 -12.83
CA LEU A 365 -28.23 -0.42 -11.88
C LEU A 365 -28.62 1.01 -12.29
N GLN A 366 -27.74 1.73 -12.98
CA GLN A 366 -28.01 3.06 -13.55
C GLN A 366 -28.63 2.99 -14.95
N SER A 367 -29.07 1.80 -15.41
CA SER A 367 -29.66 1.56 -16.74
C SER A 367 -28.73 1.91 -17.93
N ARG A 368 -27.42 2.00 -17.70
CA ARG A 368 -26.39 2.20 -18.74
C ARG A 368 -25.96 0.84 -19.31
N ILE A 369 -26.87 0.22 -20.07
CA ILE A 369 -26.76 -1.20 -20.47
C ILE A 369 -25.55 -1.49 -21.33
N ASN A 370 -25.21 -0.61 -22.27
CA ASN A 370 -24.06 -0.83 -23.16
C ASN A 370 -22.74 -0.78 -22.40
N GLU A 371 -22.57 0.20 -21.50
CA GLU A 371 -21.40 0.32 -20.63
C GLU A 371 -21.33 -0.86 -19.65
N ALA A 372 -22.46 -1.31 -19.09
CA ALA A 372 -22.52 -2.49 -18.24
C ALA A 372 -21.97 -3.73 -18.99
N ILE A 373 -22.40 -3.96 -20.22
CA ILE A 373 -21.93 -5.09 -21.05
C ILE A 373 -20.42 -5.01 -21.24
N VAL A 374 -19.89 -3.85 -21.62
CA VAL A 374 -18.43 -3.66 -21.85
C VAL A 374 -17.62 -4.07 -20.61
N TRP A 375 -17.99 -3.59 -19.43
CA TRP A 375 -17.26 -3.89 -18.20
C TRP A 375 -17.46 -5.34 -17.74
N LEU A 376 -18.66 -5.90 -17.89
CA LEU A 376 -18.95 -7.28 -17.54
C LEU A 376 -18.27 -8.28 -18.49
N GLU A 377 -18.13 -7.97 -19.80
CA GLU A 377 -17.35 -8.79 -20.72
C GLU A 377 -15.88 -8.79 -20.36
N LYS A 378 -15.34 -7.65 -19.93
CA LYS A 378 -13.98 -7.55 -19.41
C LYS A 378 -13.81 -8.38 -18.14
N ALA A 379 -14.76 -8.31 -17.20
CA ALA A 379 -14.78 -9.15 -16.01
C ALA A 379 -14.83 -10.64 -16.36
N ARG A 380 -15.66 -11.03 -17.35
CA ARG A 380 -15.77 -12.41 -17.82
C ARG A 380 -14.44 -12.94 -18.37
N SER A 381 -13.66 -12.10 -19.03
CA SER A 381 -12.35 -12.48 -19.57
C SER A 381 -11.34 -12.77 -18.47
N ASP A 382 -11.36 -11.98 -17.38
CA ASP A 382 -10.42 -12.13 -16.27
C ASP A 382 -10.82 -13.22 -15.26
N ILE A 383 -12.14 -13.35 -14.97
CA ILE A 383 -12.68 -14.31 -14.02
C ILE A 383 -13.78 -15.19 -14.66
N PRO A 384 -13.44 -16.03 -15.64
CA PRO A 384 -14.41 -16.77 -16.47
C PRO A 384 -15.29 -17.74 -15.67
N ALA A 385 -14.83 -18.20 -14.51
CA ALA A 385 -15.55 -19.12 -13.62
C ALA A 385 -16.52 -18.43 -12.64
N ALA A 386 -16.65 -17.09 -12.67
CA ALA A 386 -17.53 -16.35 -11.77
C ALA A 386 -18.99 -16.39 -12.28
N SER A 387 -19.82 -17.19 -11.63
CA SER A 387 -21.25 -17.32 -11.96
C SER A 387 -22.01 -15.99 -11.88
N SER A 388 -21.63 -15.10 -10.96
CA SER A 388 -22.25 -13.77 -10.82
C SER A 388 -21.97 -12.88 -12.03
N VAL A 389 -20.79 -12.92 -12.64
CA VAL A 389 -20.52 -12.16 -13.88
C VAL A 389 -21.44 -12.60 -15.00
N ARG A 390 -21.61 -13.93 -15.13
CA ARG A 390 -22.51 -14.53 -16.14
C ARG A 390 -23.96 -14.10 -15.94
N SER A 391 -24.43 -14.07 -14.69
CA SER A 391 -25.79 -13.66 -14.38
C SER A 391 -26.06 -12.17 -14.65
N PHE A 392 -25.08 -11.30 -14.36
CA PHE A 392 -25.18 -9.88 -14.72
C PHE A 392 -25.16 -9.67 -16.24
N LEU A 393 -24.34 -10.42 -16.98
CA LEU A 393 -24.35 -10.40 -18.45
C LEU A 393 -25.67 -10.91 -19.03
N ALA A 394 -26.21 -12.00 -18.47
CA ALA A 394 -27.51 -12.50 -18.89
C ALA A 394 -28.60 -11.43 -18.77
N SER A 395 -28.64 -10.74 -17.63
CA SER A 395 -29.55 -9.64 -17.38
C SER A 395 -29.33 -8.48 -18.38
N ALA A 396 -28.10 -8.04 -18.54
CA ALA A 396 -27.74 -6.91 -19.42
C ALA A 396 -28.08 -7.20 -20.88
N TYR A 397 -27.77 -8.41 -21.40
CA TYR A 397 -28.13 -8.81 -22.76
C TYR A 397 -29.65 -8.93 -22.95
N ALA A 398 -30.37 -9.46 -21.97
CA ALA A 398 -31.82 -9.54 -22.03
C ALA A 398 -32.48 -8.15 -22.12
N LEU A 399 -32.02 -7.21 -21.30
CA LEU A 399 -32.49 -5.81 -21.33
C LEU A 399 -32.15 -5.12 -22.65
N LYS A 400 -31.07 -5.53 -23.31
CA LYS A 400 -30.71 -5.03 -24.65
C LYS A 400 -31.48 -5.69 -25.78
N GLY A 401 -32.21 -6.77 -25.51
CA GLY A 401 -32.94 -7.56 -26.52
C GLY A 401 -32.11 -8.66 -27.20
N GLU A 402 -30.89 -8.93 -26.71
CA GLU A 402 -29.99 -9.98 -27.21
C GLU A 402 -30.31 -11.33 -26.54
N THR A 403 -31.49 -11.89 -26.80
CA THR A 403 -32.11 -13.02 -26.06
C THR A 403 -31.27 -14.30 -26.13
N GLU A 404 -30.65 -14.61 -27.28
CA GLU A 404 -29.79 -15.81 -27.42
C GLU A 404 -28.55 -15.73 -26.55
N ARG A 405 -27.90 -14.56 -26.50
CA ARG A 405 -26.73 -14.33 -25.64
C ARG A 405 -27.12 -14.36 -24.17
N ALA A 406 -28.27 -13.77 -23.81
CA ALA A 406 -28.80 -13.79 -22.46
C ALA A 406 -29.03 -15.23 -21.96
N ALA A 407 -29.66 -16.07 -22.79
CA ALA A 407 -29.91 -17.48 -22.47
C ALA A 407 -28.60 -18.28 -22.28
N ALA A 408 -27.62 -18.05 -23.15
CA ALA A 408 -26.32 -18.70 -23.07
C ALA A 408 -25.58 -18.34 -21.77
N GLU A 409 -25.53 -17.04 -21.41
CA GLU A 409 -24.89 -16.59 -20.18
C GLU A 409 -25.61 -17.09 -18.93
N LEU A 410 -26.96 -17.16 -18.93
CA LEU A 410 -27.73 -17.70 -17.83
C LEU A 410 -27.49 -19.21 -17.64
N ALA A 411 -27.42 -19.97 -18.73
CA ALA A 411 -27.10 -21.39 -18.68
C ALA A 411 -25.74 -21.63 -18.04
N GLU A 412 -24.77 -20.83 -18.44
CA GLU A 412 -23.41 -20.90 -17.89
C GLU A 412 -23.35 -20.42 -16.42
N ALA A 413 -24.10 -19.39 -16.03
CA ALA A 413 -24.23 -18.99 -14.63
C ALA A 413 -24.77 -20.13 -13.74
N ARG A 414 -25.78 -20.85 -14.20
CA ARG A 414 -26.33 -22.03 -13.52
C ARG A 414 -25.32 -23.15 -13.41
N ARG A 415 -24.58 -23.44 -14.46
CA ARG A 415 -23.53 -24.47 -14.47
C ARG A 415 -22.39 -24.16 -13.49
N LEU A 416 -21.98 -22.89 -13.39
CA LEU A 416 -20.85 -22.44 -12.56
C LEU A 416 -21.21 -22.22 -11.09
N SER A 417 -22.49 -21.98 -10.75
CA SER A 417 -22.90 -21.64 -9.39
C SER A 417 -22.71 -22.80 -8.41
N GLY A 418 -22.83 -24.05 -8.87
CA GLY A 418 -22.77 -25.25 -8.03
C GLY A 418 -23.97 -25.43 -7.09
N ASP A 419 -24.93 -24.50 -7.13
CA ASP A 419 -26.19 -24.52 -6.39
C ASP A 419 -27.36 -24.06 -7.28
N ASP A 420 -28.55 -24.00 -6.71
CA ASP A 420 -29.77 -23.67 -7.44
C ASP A 420 -30.22 -22.21 -7.31
N ARG A 421 -29.29 -21.30 -6.88
CA ARG A 421 -29.62 -19.87 -6.66
C ARG A 421 -30.21 -19.17 -7.89
N PHE A 422 -29.82 -19.56 -9.10
CA PHE A 422 -30.34 -19.01 -10.35
C PHE A 422 -31.57 -19.77 -10.87
N SER A 423 -32.20 -20.61 -10.05
CA SER A 423 -33.41 -21.30 -10.45
C SER A 423 -34.64 -20.40 -10.38
N SER A 424 -34.68 -19.43 -9.46
CA SER A 424 -35.79 -18.46 -9.37
C SER A 424 -35.31 -17.10 -8.82
N ILE A 425 -36.13 -16.07 -9.09
CA ILE A 425 -35.89 -14.72 -8.53
C ILE A 425 -36.05 -14.75 -7.00
N ALA A 426 -37.00 -15.51 -6.47
CA ALA A 426 -37.19 -15.66 -5.03
C ALA A 426 -35.94 -16.17 -4.31
N ARG A 427 -35.24 -17.15 -4.90
CA ARG A 427 -34.00 -17.69 -4.33
C ARG A 427 -32.85 -16.67 -4.39
N LEU A 428 -32.73 -15.91 -5.47
CA LEU A 428 -31.75 -14.82 -5.56
C LEU A 428 -32.01 -13.72 -4.52
N ASN A 429 -33.30 -13.36 -4.30
CA ASN A 429 -33.71 -12.36 -3.32
C ASN A 429 -33.52 -12.82 -1.86
N ALA A 430 -33.45 -14.11 -1.60
CA ALA A 430 -33.20 -14.64 -0.26
C ALA A 430 -31.81 -14.31 0.29
N VAL A 431 -30.87 -13.84 -0.57
CA VAL A 431 -29.54 -13.40 -0.16
C VAL A 431 -29.62 -11.97 0.40
N PRO A 432 -29.23 -11.71 1.67
CA PRO A 432 -29.45 -10.41 2.33
C PRO A 432 -28.42 -9.33 1.94
N LYS A 433 -27.96 -9.28 0.69
CA LYS A 433 -26.85 -8.42 0.24
C LYS A 433 -27.25 -7.31 -0.75
N TRP A 434 -28.50 -6.86 -0.74
CA TRP A 434 -29.00 -5.93 -1.78
C TRP A 434 -29.03 -4.45 -1.33
N GLY A 435 -28.44 -4.11 -0.18
CA GLY A 435 -28.32 -2.74 0.30
C GLY A 435 -29.62 -2.14 0.84
N VAL A 436 -29.63 -0.81 0.92
CA VAL A 436 -30.79 -0.01 1.33
C VAL A 436 -31.95 -0.14 0.35
N PRO A 437 -33.22 0.20 0.73
CA PRO A 437 -34.39 0.04 -0.13
C PRO A 437 -34.24 0.67 -1.52
N GLU A 438 -33.58 1.80 -1.62
CA GLU A 438 -33.33 2.52 -2.88
C GLU A 438 -32.47 1.68 -3.84
N ILE A 439 -31.40 1.08 -3.35
CA ILE A 439 -30.51 0.21 -4.15
C ILE A 439 -31.24 -1.07 -4.52
N ARG A 440 -32.02 -1.65 -3.59
CA ARG A 440 -32.86 -2.82 -3.87
C ARG A 440 -33.87 -2.53 -4.98
N GLY A 441 -34.45 -1.31 -5.00
CA GLY A 441 -35.32 -0.87 -6.08
C GLY A 441 -34.63 -0.83 -7.44
N LEU A 442 -33.35 -0.41 -7.48
CA LEU A 442 -32.55 -0.43 -8.71
C LEU A 442 -32.25 -1.85 -9.18
N PHE A 443 -31.92 -2.78 -8.29
CA PHE A 443 -31.77 -4.20 -8.61
C PHE A 443 -33.05 -4.79 -9.20
N GLU A 444 -34.19 -4.49 -8.60
CA GLU A 444 -35.48 -4.95 -9.07
C GLU A 444 -35.81 -4.41 -10.48
N ALA A 445 -35.57 -3.12 -10.70
CA ALA A 445 -35.87 -2.46 -11.97
C ALA A 445 -34.92 -2.85 -13.12
N THR A 446 -33.73 -3.37 -12.82
CA THR A 446 -32.69 -3.67 -13.82
C THR A 446 -32.28 -5.13 -13.78
N TYR A 447 -31.49 -5.55 -12.80
CA TYR A 447 -30.90 -6.88 -12.73
C TYR A 447 -31.95 -7.99 -12.74
N PHE A 448 -32.96 -7.92 -11.83
CA PHE A 448 -34.00 -8.93 -11.77
C PHE A 448 -34.97 -8.84 -12.96
N ALA A 449 -35.30 -7.63 -13.41
CA ALA A 449 -36.07 -7.45 -14.63
C ALA A 449 -35.41 -8.12 -15.85
N GLY A 450 -34.10 -7.91 -16.01
CA GLY A 450 -33.33 -8.56 -17.07
C GLY A 450 -33.24 -10.08 -16.94
N LEU A 451 -33.10 -10.61 -15.70
CA LEU A 451 -33.11 -12.06 -15.48
C LEU A 451 -34.47 -12.71 -15.79
N ARG A 452 -35.61 -12.03 -15.49
CA ARG A 452 -36.94 -12.46 -15.91
C ARG A 452 -37.05 -12.57 -17.43
N LEU A 453 -36.57 -11.54 -18.14
CA LEU A 453 -36.48 -11.54 -19.62
C LEU A 453 -35.56 -12.64 -20.16
N ALA A 454 -34.51 -13.01 -19.42
CA ALA A 454 -33.61 -14.12 -19.75
C ALA A 454 -34.23 -15.50 -19.42
N GLY A 455 -35.44 -15.58 -18.79
CA GLY A 455 -36.14 -16.82 -18.51
C GLY A 455 -35.91 -17.38 -17.10
N VAL A 456 -35.56 -16.55 -16.12
CA VAL A 456 -35.60 -16.95 -14.69
C VAL A 456 -37.00 -16.78 -14.15
N PRO A 457 -37.67 -17.85 -13.61
CA PRO A 457 -39.03 -17.77 -13.05
C PRO A 457 -39.02 -17.01 -11.70
N GLU A 458 -40.23 -16.62 -11.24
CA GLU A 458 -40.39 -15.96 -9.94
C GLU A 458 -40.14 -16.90 -8.77
N GLU A 459 -40.67 -18.17 -8.85
CA GLU A 459 -40.59 -19.21 -7.83
C GLU A 459 -39.86 -20.47 -8.36
#